data_298b72a85c8d1d0abfd6a6d1937d120f
#
_entry.id   298b72a85c8d1d0abfd6a6d1937d120f
#
_cell.length_a   1.000
_cell.length_b   1.000
_cell.length_c   1.000
_cell.angle_alpha   90.00
_cell.angle_beta   90.00
_cell.angle_gamma   90.00
#
_symmetry.space_group_name_H-M   'P 1'
#
loop_
_entity.id
_entity.type
_entity.pdbx_description
1 polymer ?
#
loop_
_entity_poly.entity_id
_entity_poly.type
_entity_poly.pdbx_seq_one_letter_code
_entity_poly.pdbx_strand_id
1 'polypeptide(L)'
;MSEAILYLFPTPIADIEINQCLPAVNSQLLLECDDFVVEQVRTARRFLRKAGYNKDFDNVNFYELNEHTDLKEIDAYLQPLREGRNLGLMSEAGLPCVADPGAALVKLAQKQGFKVCPLIGPSSLL
;
A
#
# COMPACT_ATOMS: atom_id res chain seq x y z
N MET A 1 10.65 11.21 -17.52
CA MET A 1 10.50 11.17 -16.07
C MET A 1 9.34 10.31 -15.68
N SER A 2 9.57 9.31 -14.87
CA SER A 2 8.48 8.47 -14.43
C SER A 2 7.69 9.18 -13.34
N GLU A 3 6.39 9.04 -13.41
CA GLU A 3 5.48 9.64 -12.46
C GLU A 3 5.34 8.71 -11.27
N ALA A 4 5.50 9.24 -10.05
CA ALA A 4 5.32 8.45 -8.85
C ALA A 4 3.84 8.16 -8.64
N ILE A 5 3.52 6.95 -8.25
CA ILE A 5 2.15 6.48 -8.11
C ILE A 5 1.94 5.92 -6.72
N LEU A 6 0.81 6.27 -6.13
CA LEU A 6 0.35 5.65 -4.89
C LEU A 6 -0.54 4.47 -5.28
N TYR A 7 -0.06 3.26 -5.01
CA TYR A 7 -0.83 2.05 -5.29
C TYR A 7 -1.60 1.63 -4.04
N LEU A 8 -2.86 1.26 -4.23
CA LEU A 8 -3.69 0.77 -3.15
C LEU A 8 -3.79 -0.75 -3.28
N PHE A 9 -3.12 -1.47 -2.40
CA PHE A 9 -3.07 -2.93 -2.45
C PHE A 9 -4.09 -3.52 -1.48
N PRO A 10 -5.04 -4.31 -1.97
CA PRO A 10 -5.94 -5.05 -1.05
C PRO A 10 -5.18 -6.21 -0.44
N THR A 11 -5.32 -6.39 0.87
CA THR A 11 -4.71 -7.51 1.56
C THR A 11 -5.80 -8.37 2.17
N PRO A 12 -5.57 -9.68 2.28
CA PRO A 12 -6.60 -10.57 2.83
C PRO A 12 -6.78 -10.33 4.33
N ILE A 13 -8.02 -10.40 4.76
CA ILE A 13 -8.35 -10.29 6.18
C ILE A 13 -8.05 -11.62 6.86
N ALA A 14 -8.35 -12.71 6.17
CA ALA A 14 -8.18 -14.05 6.70
C ALA A 14 -6.95 -14.71 6.08
N ASP A 15 -6.57 -15.85 6.65
CA ASP A 15 -5.41 -16.60 6.18
C ASP A 15 -5.80 -17.42 4.95
N ILE A 16 -5.89 -16.77 3.81
CA ILE A 16 -6.23 -17.42 2.54
C ILE A 16 -5.02 -17.36 1.63
N GLU A 17 -5.07 -18.13 0.56
CA GLU A 17 -3.95 -18.17 -0.36
C GLU A 17 -3.79 -16.86 -1.11
N ILE A 18 -2.59 -16.35 -1.11
CA ILE A 18 -2.27 -15.08 -1.74
C ILE A 18 -2.55 -15.13 -3.25
N ASN A 19 -2.30 -16.27 -3.87
CA ASN A 19 -2.53 -16.41 -5.31
C ASN A 19 -3.97 -16.13 -5.70
N GLN A 20 -4.88 -16.32 -4.79
CA GLN A 20 -6.29 -16.07 -5.04
C GLN A 20 -6.67 -14.63 -4.75
N CYS A 21 -5.86 -13.93 -3.97
CA CYS A 21 -6.15 -12.57 -3.55
C CYS A 21 -5.44 -11.53 -4.38
N LEU A 22 -4.28 -11.88 -4.93
CA LEU A 22 -3.42 -10.90 -5.57
C LEU A 22 -2.98 -11.42 -6.93
N PRO A 23 -3.58 -10.92 -8.01
CA PRO A 23 -3.15 -11.32 -9.35
C PRO A 23 -1.66 -11.07 -9.58
N ALA A 24 -1.08 -11.81 -10.52
CA ALA A 24 0.35 -11.73 -10.79
C ALA A 24 0.80 -10.31 -11.12
N VAL A 25 -0.02 -9.56 -11.83
CA VAL A 25 0.34 -8.19 -12.19
C VAL A 25 0.49 -7.33 -10.93
N ASN A 26 -0.35 -7.55 -9.92
CA ASN A 26 -0.24 -6.80 -8.67
C ASN A 26 0.99 -7.20 -7.89
N SER A 27 1.40 -8.47 -7.97
CA SER A 27 2.63 -8.93 -7.34
C SER A 27 3.84 -8.23 -7.92
N GLN A 28 3.84 -8.01 -9.24
CA GLN A 28 4.93 -7.29 -9.88
C GLN A 28 4.96 -5.83 -9.44
N LEU A 29 3.80 -5.22 -9.29
CA LEU A 29 3.72 -3.84 -8.84
C LEU A 29 4.23 -3.70 -7.40
N LEU A 30 4.00 -4.71 -6.57
CA LEU A 30 4.56 -4.71 -5.21
C LEU A 30 6.07 -4.61 -5.26
N LEU A 31 6.71 -5.34 -6.20
CA LEU A 31 8.16 -5.33 -6.31
C LEU A 31 8.70 -3.99 -6.76
N GLU A 32 7.87 -3.13 -7.34
CA GLU A 32 8.29 -1.81 -7.76
C GLU A 32 8.26 -0.80 -6.62
N CYS A 33 7.76 -1.19 -5.47
CA CYS A 33 7.66 -0.29 -4.32
C CYS A 33 8.71 -0.65 -3.29
N ASP A 34 9.36 0.37 -2.75
CA ASP A 34 10.28 0.22 -1.62
C ASP A 34 9.76 0.95 -0.39
N ASP A 35 8.59 1.54 -0.50
CA ASP A 35 7.97 2.30 0.59
C ASP A 35 6.52 1.85 0.70
N PHE A 36 6.11 1.49 1.91
CA PHE A 36 4.75 1.00 2.16
C PHE A 36 4.15 1.67 3.37
N VAL A 37 2.90 2.08 3.24
CA VAL A 37 2.09 2.53 4.37
C VAL A 37 1.21 1.36 4.78
N VAL A 38 1.30 0.96 6.04
CA VAL A 38 0.69 -0.27 6.52
C VAL A 38 0.03 -0.02 7.86
N GLU A 39 -0.93 -0.86 8.22
CA GLU A 39 -1.54 -0.76 9.55
C GLU A 39 -0.65 -1.39 10.61
N GLN A 40 0.00 -2.49 10.28
CA GLN A 40 0.89 -3.19 11.19
C GLN A 40 2.04 -3.79 10.39
N VAL A 41 3.26 -3.46 10.78
CA VAL A 41 4.44 -3.87 10.01
C VAL A 41 4.60 -5.38 9.95
N ARG A 42 4.37 -6.06 11.08
CA ARG A 42 4.52 -7.51 11.12
C ARG A 42 3.60 -8.21 10.12
N THR A 43 2.34 -7.82 10.11
CA THR A 43 1.37 -8.41 9.20
C THR A 43 1.72 -8.10 7.74
N ALA A 44 2.17 -6.88 7.49
CA ALA A 44 2.56 -6.47 6.15
C ALA A 44 3.75 -7.28 5.65
N ARG A 45 4.76 -7.48 6.47
CA ARG A 45 5.92 -8.27 6.08
C ARG A 45 5.52 -9.70 5.73
N ARG A 46 4.63 -10.29 6.52
CA ARG A 46 4.16 -11.65 6.26
C ARG A 46 3.43 -11.71 4.93
N PHE A 47 2.55 -10.74 4.67
CA PHE A 47 1.83 -10.68 3.42
C PHE A 47 2.78 -10.54 2.24
N LEU A 48 3.76 -9.65 2.35
CA LEU A 48 4.71 -9.42 1.27
C LEU A 48 5.50 -10.68 0.93
N ARG A 49 5.95 -11.42 1.94
CA ARG A 49 6.68 -12.66 1.68
C ARG A 49 5.81 -13.70 0.98
N LYS A 50 4.56 -13.82 1.38
CA LYS A 50 3.63 -14.73 0.73
C LYS A 50 3.33 -14.31 -0.70
N ALA A 51 3.35 -13.02 -0.96
CA ALA A 51 3.07 -12.51 -2.32
C ALA A 51 4.29 -12.58 -3.24
N GLY A 52 5.42 -13.07 -2.74
CA GLY A 52 6.61 -13.19 -3.57
C GLY A 52 7.55 -12.02 -3.51
N TYR A 53 7.33 -11.10 -2.59
CA TYR A 53 8.20 -9.95 -2.42
C TYR A 53 9.48 -10.44 -1.72
N ASN A 54 10.58 -10.41 -2.45
CA ASN A 54 11.82 -11.03 -1.97
C ASN A 54 12.92 -10.03 -1.63
N LYS A 55 12.59 -8.75 -1.58
CA LYS A 55 13.58 -7.74 -1.22
C LYS A 55 13.91 -7.82 0.27
N ASP A 56 15.13 -7.39 0.59
CA ASP A 56 15.56 -7.30 1.97
C ASP A 56 14.78 -6.17 2.66
N PHE A 57 14.07 -6.49 3.74
CA PHE A 57 13.28 -5.49 4.42
C PHE A 57 14.11 -4.37 5.04
N ASP A 58 15.42 -4.57 5.20
CA ASP A 58 16.29 -3.48 5.65
C ASP A 58 16.36 -2.35 4.64
N ASN A 59 16.03 -2.65 3.38
CA ASN A 59 16.03 -1.66 2.31
C ASN A 59 14.63 -1.16 1.97
N VAL A 60 13.65 -1.52 2.79
CA VAL A 60 12.25 -1.17 2.57
C VAL A 60 11.77 -0.32 3.73
N ASN A 61 11.06 0.75 3.42
CA ASN A 61 10.55 1.65 4.44
C ASN A 61 9.08 1.34 4.72
N PHE A 62 8.77 1.12 5.99
CA PHE A 62 7.40 0.89 6.43
C PHE A 62 6.93 2.05 7.29
N TYR A 63 5.76 2.57 6.98
CA TYR A 63 5.15 3.67 7.72
C TYR A 63 3.83 3.17 8.30
N GLU A 64 3.72 3.13 9.61
CA GLU A 64 2.50 2.65 10.24
C GLU A 64 1.45 3.75 10.27
N LEU A 65 0.26 3.40 9.82
CA LEU A 65 -0.86 4.31 9.73
C LEU A 65 -2.04 3.72 10.48
N ASN A 66 -2.47 4.39 11.53
CA ASN A 66 -3.61 3.96 12.33
C ASN A 66 -4.42 5.18 12.74
N GLU A 67 -5.47 4.96 13.53
CA GLU A 67 -6.37 6.03 13.91
C GLU A 67 -5.73 7.09 14.81
N HIS A 68 -4.57 6.79 15.37
CA HIS A 68 -3.84 7.74 16.22
C HIS A 68 -2.80 8.55 15.47
N THR A 69 -2.58 8.25 14.20
CA THR A 69 -1.60 8.96 13.37
C THR A 69 -2.15 10.33 13.02
N ASP A 70 -1.42 11.39 13.33
CA ASP A 70 -1.92 12.73 13.04
C ASP A 70 -1.68 13.13 11.59
N LEU A 71 -2.32 14.22 11.17
CA LEU A 71 -2.26 14.65 9.78
C LEU A 71 -0.86 15.04 9.32
N LYS A 72 -0.04 15.54 10.24
CA LYS A 72 1.33 15.88 9.88
C LYS A 72 2.13 14.64 9.55
N GLU A 73 1.94 13.57 10.29
CA GLU A 73 2.61 12.31 10.00
C GLU A 73 2.12 11.72 8.69
N ILE A 74 0.81 11.78 8.45
CA ILE A 74 0.24 11.27 7.20
C ILE A 74 0.82 12.02 6.02
N ASP A 75 0.94 13.34 6.13
CA ASP A 75 1.54 14.14 5.06
C ASP A 75 2.99 13.74 4.84
N ALA A 76 3.73 13.47 5.91
CA ALA A 76 5.12 13.04 5.79
C ALA A 76 5.26 11.71 5.08
N TYR A 77 4.26 10.83 5.19
CA TYR A 77 4.29 9.55 4.51
C TYR A 77 4.23 9.68 3.00
N LEU A 78 3.85 10.84 2.48
CA LEU A 78 3.83 11.09 1.04
C LEU A 78 5.19 11.52 0.49
N GLN A 79 6.19 11.64 1.36
CA GLN A 79 7.50 12.09 0.92
C GLN A 79 8.11 11.22 -0.20
N PRO A 80 7.98 9.88 -0.18
CA PRO A 80 8.49 9.09 -1.29
C PRO A 80 7.91 9.54 -2.64
N LEU A 81 6.62 9.88 -2.67
CA LEU A 81 5.99 10.35 -3.90
C LEU A 81 6.60 11.67 -4.36
N ARG A 82 6.92 12.55 -3.42
CA ARG A 82 7.54 13.83 -3.75
C ARG A 82 8.93 13.64 -4.32
N GLU A 83 9.57 12.54 -3.95
CA GLU A 83 10.91 12.21 -4.44
C GLU A 83 10.89 11.33 -5.68
N GLY A 84 9.72 11.08 -6.23
CA GLY A 84 9.60 10.30 -7.45
C GLY A 84 9.56 8.80 -7.26
N ARG A 85 9.34 8.32 -6.04
CA ARG A 85 9.25 6.90 -5.75
C ARG A 85 7.81 6.49 -5.54
N ASN A 86 7.47 5.29 -5.98
CA ASN A 86 6.13 4.74 -5.78
C ASN A 86 5.91 4.39 -4.32
N LEU A 87 4.67 4.54 -3.87
CA LEU A 87 4.28 4.24 -2.50
C LEU A 87 3.13 3.27 -2.54
N GLY A 88 3.18 2.22 -1.72
CA GLY A 88 2.11 1.26 -1.61
C GLY A 88 1.34 1.44 -0.32
N LEU A 89 0.03 1.50 -0.40
CA LEU A 89 -0.84 1.50 0.79
C LEU A 89 -1.49 0.14 0.90
N MET A 90 -1.29 -0.52 2.02
CA MET A 90 -1.84 -1.84 2.26
C MET A 90 -2.93 -1.75 3.31
N SER A 91 -4.08 -2.29 3.00
CA SER A 91 -5.22 -2.27 3.91
C SER A 91 -5.64 -3.68 4.25
N GLU A 92 -5.71 -3.99 5.53
CA GLU A 92 -6.11 -5.32 5.98
C GLU A 92 -7.61 -5.57 5.83
N ALA A 93 -8.36 -4.52 5.57
CA ALA A 93 -9.79 -4.67 5.34
C ALA A 93 -10.11 -5.18 3.94
N GLY A 94 -9.10 -5.32 3.09
CA GLY A 94 -9.31 -5.80 1.73
C GLY A 94 -9.92 -4.77 0.79
N LEU A 95 -10.34 -3.64 1.31
CA LEU A 95 -10.92 -2.56 0.52
C LEU A 95 -10.14 -1.29 0.83
N PRO A 96 -9.11 -0.98 0.05
CA PRO A 96 -8.31 0.21 0.30
C PRO A 96 -9.17 1.47 0.30
N CYS A 97 -8.81 2.42 1.11
CA CYS A 97 -9.43 3.73 1.23
C CYS A 97 -10.86 3.73 1.75
N VAL A 98 -11.33 2.60 2.27
CA VAL A 98 -12.64 2.57 2.93
C VAL A 98 -12.53 3.08 4.36
N ALA A 99 -11.47 2.70 5.04
CA ALA A 99 -11.28 3.08 6.45
C ALA A 99 -10.45 4.34 6.56
N ASP A 100 -10.81 5.18 7.50
CA ASP A 100 -9.89 6.21 7.98
C ASP A 100 -8.75 5.46 8.61
N PRO A 101 -7.58 5.80 8.64
CA PRO A 101 -6.88 6.94 8.10
C PRO A 101 -6.36 6.72 6.68
N GLY A 102 -6.57 5.54 6.11
CA GLY A 102 -6.16 5.29 4.74
C GLY A 102 -6.78 6.26 3.77
N ALA A 103 -8.07 6.57 3.99
CA ALA A 103 -8.76 7.55 3.16
C ALA A 103 -8.12 8.93 3.26
N ALA A 104 -7.62 9.29 4.44
CA ALA A 104 -6.96 10.57 4.61
C ALA A 104 -5.67 10.65 3.80
N LEU A 105 -4.92 9.56 3.77
CA LEU A 105 -3.69 9.51 2.99
C LEU A 105 -3.98 9.67 1.50
N VAL A 106 -4.99 8.95 1.01
CA VAL A 106 -5.38 9.02 -0.39
C VAL A 106 -5.82 10.43 -0.75
N LYS A 107 -6.63 11.03 0.11
CA LYS A 107 -7.14 12.37 -0.12
C LYS A 107 -6.01 13.40 -0.21
N LEU A 108 -5.04 13.30 0.71
CA LEU A 108 -3.90 14.19 0.67
C LEU A 108 -3.05 14.00 -0.58
N ALA A 109 -2.87 12.75 -1.00
CA ALA A 109 -2.10 12.48 -2.20
C ALA A 109 -2.77 13.11 -3.43
N GLN A 110 -4.08 12.93 -3.54
CA GLN A 110 -4.82 13.51 -4.66
C GLN A 110 -4.80 15.02 -4.62
N LYS A 111 -4.90 15.59 -3.43
CA LYS A 111 -4.88 17.04 -3.27
C LYS A 111 -3.56 17.64 -3.71
N GLN A 112 -2.48 16.90 -3.55
CA GLN A 112 -1.15 17.35 -3.95
C GLN A 112 -0.81 16.99 -5.40
N GLY A 113 -1.77 16.40 -6.12
CA GLY A 113 -1.58 16.11 -7.53
C GLY A 113 -0.94 14.78 -7.86
N PHE A 114 -0.79 13.91 -6.87
CA PHE A 114 -0.21 12.59 -7.12
C PHE A 114 -1.24 11.65 -7.69
N LYS A 115 -0.77 10.72 -8.52
CA LYS A 115 -1.62 9.72 -9.12
C LYS A 115 -1.90 8.61 -8.12
N VAL A 116 -3.15 8.21 -8.01
CA VAL A 116 -3.56 7.11 -7.14
C VAL A 116 -4.13 6.00 -8.01
N CYS A 117 -3.62 4.80 -7.80
CA CYS A 117 -4.04 3.64 -8.61
C CYS A 117 -4.56 2.54 -7.70
N PRO A 118 -5.87 2.39 -7.56
CA PRO A 118 -6.43 1.28 -6.79
C PRO A 118 -6.30 -0.02 -7.57
N LEU A 119 -5.94 -1.08 -6.87
CA LEU A 119 -5.79 -2.39 -7.47
C LEU A 119 -6.92 -3.28 -6.96
N ILE A 120 -7.42 -4.10 -7.84
CA ILE A 120 -8.62 -4.89 -7.57
C ILE A 120 -8.23 -6.33 -7.27
N GLY A 121 -8.74 -6.85 -6.15
CA GLY A 121 -8.56 -8.25 -5.81
C GLY A 121 -9.49 -9.12 -6.63
N PRO A 122 -9.23 -10.43 -6.71
CA PRO A 122 -10.02 -11.31 -7.56
C PRO A 122 -11.49 -11.38 -7.17
N SER A 123 -11.81 -11.23 -5.90
CA SER A 123 -13.18 -11.35 -5.44
C SER A 123 -14.02 -10.13 -5.72
N SER A 124 -13.45 -9.06 -6.20
CA SER A 124 -14.16 -7.80 -6.38
C SER A 124 -14.85 -7.69 -7.72
N LEU A 125 -14.82 -8.72 -8.52
CA LEU A 125 -15.34 -8.67 -9.88
C LEU A 125 -16.82 -8.95 -9.99
N LEU A 126 -17.47 -9.12 -8.90
CA LEU A 126 -18.91 -9.48 -8.94
C LEU A 126 -19.83 -8.28 -8.76
#